data_27a14595e347fa70a8c0c4eba50b1a10
#
_entry.id   27a14595e347fa70a8c0c4eba50b1a10
#
_cell.length_a   1.000
_cell.length_b   1.000
_cell.length_c   1.000
_cell.angle_alpha   90.00
_cell.angle_beta   90.00
_cell.angle_gamma   90.00
#
_symmetry.space_group_name_H-M   'P 1'
#
loop_
_entity.id
_entity.type
_entity.pdbx_description
1 polymer ?
#
loop_
_entity_poly.entity_id
_entity_poly.type
_entity_poly.pdbx_seq_one_letter_code
_entity_poly.pdbx_strand_id
1 'polypeptide(L)'
;MRQIVRHLAGVHGIRTFGFINGMKDTYEAQMRQQGVESKIRELGLCLMPEWVDYGNYEYRSGETYARKMIAAYEAGEELPQAVISANDLMAAAFLQTIKGTALEGKIPITGFDRYFDGECFSPTMTTIERPRDQVAYEAVRLLHELHEKADGKLVHRELSYRFFIGNTCGCTKHVPFDTESFRNRIFWKNLQEYDAKSKLDSMQEWVTSRISLEEIMDATGRFLDLVGAGRGQIFLTDDLFSQEAKSYRSCKREVLNWCNEKNRTEEGGVQVFMPLHYQLHRMGYCMVAGVDEMFRTGILETFFRNICYALENYIQRKQYQEVNLKLQKLYRIDQLTGIYNRFGMEDLGQKFYEKNCEYHVNTKFIFCDINRLKYINDTYGHKAGDWVIRKTGEALGRLTAEDSLPFRFGGDEFLLLTREESGITAESIRQSIAWYVGRKPLRSGNL
;
A
#
# COMPACT_ATOMS: atom_id res chain seq x y z
N MET A 1 6.69 28.38 22.48
CA MET A 1 7.20 29.59 21.83
C MET A 1 7.32 30.78 22.77
N ARG A 2 6.29 31.22 23.52
CA ARG A 2 6.36 32.37 24.43
C ARG A 2 7.51 32.28 25.48
N GLN A 3 7.80 31.11 26.04
CA GLN A 3 8.90 30.89 26.99
C GLN A 3 10.28 31.07 26.34
N ILE A 4 10.44 30.65 25.08
CA ILE A 4 11.67 30.84 24.29
C ILE A 4 11.98 32.35 24.15
N VAL A 5 11.00 33.13 23.67
CA VAL A 5 11.16 34.59 23.51
C VAL A 5 11.51 35.25 24.84
N ARG A 6 10.78 34.88 25.93
CA ARG A 6 11.06 35.42 27.26
C ARG A 6 12.48 35.09 27.73
N HIS A 7 12.96 33.88 27.47
CA HIS A 7 14.31 33.46 27.85
C HIS A 7 15.37 34.23 27.05
N LEU A 8 15.27 34.28 25.73
CA LEU A 8 16.23 34.95 24.85
C LEU A 8 16.28 36.46 25.17
N ALA A 9 15.14 37.10 25.38
CA ALA A 9 15.09 38.51 25.72
C ALA A 9 15.54 38.81 27.15
N GLY A 10 15.09 38.02 28.14
CA GLY A 10 15.34 38.29 29.56
C GLY A 10 16.72 37.87 30.04
N VAL A 11 17.27 36.77 29.51
CA VAL A 11 18.57 36.22 29.94
C VAL A 11 19.71 36.72 29.04
N HIS A 12 19.48 36.80 27.72
CA HIS A 12 20.50 37.14 26.74
C HIS A 12 20.38 38.55 26.16
N GLY A 13 19.38 39.31 26.58
CA GLY A 13 19.19 40.69 26.11
C GLY A 13 18.81 40.85 24.63
N ILE A 14 18.39 39.78 23.99
CA ILE A 14 18.04 39.76 22.56
C ILE A 14 16.83 40.66 22.28
N ARG A 15 16.95 41.51 21.26
CA ARG A 15 15.91 42.48 20.87
C ARG A 15 15.32 42.25 19.50
N THR A 16 16.08 41.62 18.57
CA THR A 16 15.65 41.32 17.20
C THR A 16 15.71 39.86 16.94
N PHE A 17 14.65 39.33 16.30
CA PHE A 17 14.43 37.90 16.12
C PHE A 17 14.18 37.57 14.66
N GLY A 18 14.74 36.43 14.20
CA GLY A 18 14.28 35.68 13.03
C GLY A 18 13.45 34.49 13.44
N PHE A 19 12.66 33.98 12.54
CA PHE A 19 11.80 32.80 12.76
C PHE A 19 11.75 31.87 11.57
N ILE A 20 12.18 30.63 11.78
CA ILE A 20 11.99 29.54 10.81
C ILE A 20 10.71 28.82 11.21
N ASN A 21 9.61 29.09 10.52
CA ASN A 21 8.30 28.48 10.81
C ASN A 21 8.12 27.15 10.06
N GLY A 22 7.05 26.43 10.36
CA GLY A 22 6.61 25.24 9.64
C GLY A 22 5.79 25.56 8.38
N MET A 23 5.02 24.58 7.89
CA MET A 23 4.16 24.74 6.72
C MET A 23 3.09 25.80 6.97
N LYS A 24 3.01 26.80 6.08
CA LYS A 24 2.20 28.01 6.24
C LYS A 24 0.75 27.76 6.60
N ASP A 25 0.14 26.72 6.00
CA ASP A 25 -1.28 26.44 6.11
C ASP A 25 -1.65 25.46 7.23
N THR A 26 -0.69 25.09 8.08
CA THR A 26 -0.94 24.17 9.20
C THR A 26 -1.29 24.93 10.49
N TYR A 27 -2.25 24.37 11.23
CA TYR A 27 -2.66 24.90 12.53
C TYR A 27 -1.47 25.02 13.50
N GLU A 28 -0.56 24.04 13.50
CA GLU A 28 0.62 24.08 14.35
C GLU A 28 1.56 25.25 14.03
N ALA A 29 1.83 25.52 12.75
CA ALA A 29 2.67 26.63 12.33
C ALA A 29 2.04 27.97 12.71
N GLN A 30 0.73 28.13 12.53
CA GLN A 30 -0.01 29.34 12.92
C GLN A 30 0.05 29.57 14.43
N MET A 31 -0.15 28.53 15.25
CA MET A 31 -0.10 28.63 16.70
C MET A 31 1.31 28.94 17.21
N ARG A 32 2.36 28.36 16.60
CA ARG A 32 3.75 28.66 16.92
C ARG A 32 4.09 30.10 16.58
N GLN A 33 3.69 30.57 15.41
CA GLN A 33 3.88 31.97 14.98
C GLN A 33 3.16 32.95 15.92
N GLN A 34 1.88 32.71 16.18
CA GLN A 34 1.12 33.53 17.12
C GLN A 34 1.76 33.60 18.50
N GLY A 35 2.32 32.47 18.98
CA GLY A 35 3.05 32.41 20.25
C GLY A 35 4.32 33.25 20.24
N VAL A 36 5.07 33.28 19.13
CA VAL A 36 6.27 34.13 18.98
C VAL A 36 5.88 35.60 18.89
N GLU A 37 5.01 35.97 17.95
CA GLU A 37 4.58 37.34 17.67
C GLU A 37 3.92 38.01 18.88
N SER A 38 2.99 37.28 19.55
CA SER A 38 2.31 37.84 20.72
C SER A 38 3.27 38.17 21.85
N LYS A 39 4.31 37.32 22.07
CA LYS A 39 5.26 37.58 23.15
C LYS A 39 6.29 38.64 22.77
N ILE A 40 6.71 38.72 21.52
CA ILE A 40 7.60 39.79 21.01
C ILE A 40 6.88 41.12 21.12
N ARG A 41 5.60 41.24 20.76
CA ARG A 41 4.79 42.44 20.87
C ARG A 41 4.61 42.87 22.34
N GLU A 42 4.30 41.90 23.22
CA GLU A 42 4.13 42.13 24.66
C GLU A 42 5.39 42.75 25.30
N LEU A 43 6.56 42.35 24.83
CA LEU A 43 7.83 42.84 25.36
C LEU A 43 8.44 44.07 24.61
N GLY A 44 7.72 44.59 23.62
CA GLY A 44 8.20 45.70 22.78
C GLY A 44 9.46 45.37 21.98
N LEU A 45 9.59 44.12 21.52
CA LEU A 45 10.72 43.62 20.74
C LEU A 45 10.39 43.57 19.25
N CYS A 46 11.37 43.26 18.39
CA CYS A 46 11.21 43.21 16.94
C CYS A 46 11.36 41.78 16.43
N LEU A 47 10.32 41.30 15.70
CA LEU A 47 10.45 40.20 14.79
C LEU A 47 10.68 40.75 13.39
N MET A 48 11.87 40.52 12.83
CA MET A 48 12.26 41.07 11.53
C MET A 48 11.51 40.36 10.41
N PRO A 49 10.61 41.05 9.66
CA PRO A 49 9.73 40.38 8.68
C PRO A 49 10.49 39.67 7.57
N GLU A 50 11.62 40.22 7.13
CA GLU A 50 12.51 39.65 6.12
C GLU A 50 13.19 38.34 6.60
N TRP A 51 13.18 38.11 7.89
CA TRP A 51 13.74 36.93 8.56
C TRP A 51 12.66 35.98 9.11
N VAL A 52 11.44 36.08 8.60
CA VAL A 52 10.35 35.12 8.87
C VAL A 52 10.14 34.25 7.64
N ASP A 53 10.66 33.06 7.65
CA ASP A 53 10.52 32.11 6.54
C ASP A 53 9.66 30.91 6.94
N TYR A 54 8.94 30.35 5.96
CA TYR A 54 8.14 29.17 6.13
C TYR A 54 8.88 27.95 5.54
N GLY A 55 9.00 26.90 6.31
CA GLY A 55 9.58 25.62 5.90
C GLY A 55 8.54 24.50 5.91
N ASN A 56 9.03 23.28 5.89
CA ASN A 56 8.22 22.05 5.92
C ASN A 56 8.55 21.12 7.09
N TYR A 57 9.19 21.64 8.14
CA TYR A 57 9.71 20.90 9.30
C TYR A 57 10.88 19.96 9.00
N GLU A 58 11.38 19.94 7.76
CA GLU A 58 12.51 19.10 7.36
C GLU A 58 13.87 19.82 7.47
N TYR A 59 14.93 19.03 7.48
CA TYR A 59 16.32 19.49 7.56
C TYR A 59 16.65 20.57 6.52
N ARG A 60 16.21 20.36 5.26
CA ARG A 60 16.50 21.28 4.14
C ARG A 60 15.99 22.71 4.36
N SER A 61 14.89 22.88 5.08
CA SER A 61 14.36 24.24 5.38
C SER A 61 15.29 25.04 6.25
N GLY A 62 15.88 24.40 7.28
CA GLY A 62 16.88 25.04 8.14
C GLY A 62 18.18 25.37 7.40
N GLU A 63 18.62 24.47 6.52
CA GLU A 63 19.78 24.68 5.64
C GLU A 63 19.57 25.89 4.71
N THR A 64 18.42 25.98 4.07
CA THR A 64 18.08 27.08 3.16
C THR A 64 18.09 28.42 3.89
N TYR A 65 17.49 28.48 5.08
CA TYR A 65 17.49 29.68 5.90
C TYR A 65 18.91 30.10 6.33
N ALA A 66 19.75 29.14 6.73
CA ALA A 66 21.13 29.39 7.09
C ALA A 66 21.96 29.95 5.94
N ARG A 67 21.80 29.40 4.73
CA ARG A 67 22.46 29.89 3.51
C ARG A 67 22.04 31.32 3.16
N LYS A 68 20.74 31.64 3.28
CA LYS A 68 20.22 33.01 3.14
C LYS A 68 20.93 33.95 4.12
N MET A 69 21.07 33.54 5.38
CA MET A 69 21.72 34.35 6.42
C MET A 69 23.20 34.53 6.17
N ILE A 70 23.93 33.53 5.70
CA ILE A 70 25.35 33.64 5.33
C ILE A 70 25.52 34.67 4.19
N ALA A 71 24.70 34.56 3.13
CA ALA A 71 24.76 35.47 2.00
C ALA A 71 24.47 36.93 2.42
N ALA A 72 23.48 37.16 3.27
CA ALA A 72 23.14 38.46 3.81
C ALA A 72 24.27 39.04 4.68
N TYR A 73 24.94 38.20 5.50
CA TYR A 73 26.09 38.58 6.26
C TYR A 73 27.26 39.05 5.38
N GLU A 74 27.54 38.29 4.32
CA GLU A 74 28.58 38.63 3.33
C GLU A 74 28.28 39.93 2.57
N ALA A 75 26.97 40.20 2.35
CA ALA A 75 26.50 41.46 1.75
C ALA A 75 26.49 42.66 2.72
N GLY A 76 26.75 42.43 4.00
CA GLY A 76 26.71 43.49 5.02
C GLY A 76 25.29 43.89 5.44
N GLU A 77 24.30 43.04 5.23
CA GLU A 77 22.91 43.27 5.61
C GLU A 77 22.70 43.08 7.12
N GLU A 78 21.64 43.72 7.65
CA GLU A 78 21.28 43.56 9.06
C GLU A 78 20.68 42.17 9.34
N LEU A 79 21.21 41.51 10.38
CA LEU A 79 20.78 40.18 10.79
C LEU A 79 20.02 40.21 12.11
N PRO A 80 19.09 39.28 12.34
CA PRO A 80 18.48 39.11 13.65
C PRO A 80 19.52 38.66 14.67
N GLN A 81 19.39 39.14 15.89
CA GLN A 81 20.29 38.76 17.00
C GLN A 81 20.14 37.31 17.45
N ALA A 82 18.96 36.72 17.22
CA ALA A 82 18.72 35.31 17.47
C ALA A 82 17.66 34.76 16.50
N VAL A 83 17.70 33.43 16.25
CA VAL A 83 16.72 32.70 15.44
C VAL A 83 15.92 31.77 16.33
N ILE A 84 14.62 31.78 16.13
CA ILE A 84 13.70 30.80 16.71
C ILE A 84 13.32 29.79 15.58
N SER A 85 13.44 28.51 15.83
CA SER A 85 13.00 27.49 14.89
C SER A 85 11.74 26.79 15.39
N ALA A 86 10.82 26.50 14.46
CA ALA A 86 9.59 25.80 14.79
C ALA A 86 9.82 24.32 15.16
N ASN A 87 10.97 23.72 14.80
CA ASN A 87 11.35 22.41 15.32
C ASN A 87 12.88 22.27 15.46
N ASP A 88 13.32 21.20 16.13
CA ASP A 88 14.73 20.93 16.37
C ASP A 88 15.49 20.52 15.12
N LEU A 89 14.83 19.86 14.16
CA LEU A 89 15.48 19.38 12.95
C LEU A 89 15.96 20.54 12.06
N MET A 90 15.12 21.56 11.89
CA MET A 90 15.50 22.77 11.16
C MET A 90 16.56 23.59 11.93
N ALA A 91 16.48 23.63 13.28
CA ALA A 91 17.50 24.28 14.10
C ALA A 91 18.87 23.58 14.01
N ALA A 92 18.87 22.23 13.98
CA ALA A 92 20.08 21.44 13.80
C ALA A 92 20.71 21.66 12.42
N ALA A 93 19.88 21.70 11.36
CA ALA A 93 20.33 22.01 10.01
C ALA A 93 20.96 23.40 9.91
N PHE A 94 20.34 24.40 10.54
CA PHE A 94 20.89 25.74 10.61
C PHE A 94 22.29 25.73 11.24
N LEU A 95 22.44 25.13 12.43
CA LEU A 95 23.72 25.05 13.14
C LEU A 95 24.79 24.32 12.32
N GLN A 96 24.43 23.22 11.68
CA GLN A 96 25.37 22.46 10.86
C GLN A 96 25.82 23.26 9.62
N THR A 97 24.93 24.07 9.05
CA THR A 97 25.23 24.86 7.84
C THR A 97 26.09 26.05 8.13
N ILE A 98 25.91 26.73 9.29
CA ILE A 98 26.75 27.88 9.69
C ILE A 98 28.10 27.47 10.27
N LYS A 99 28.29 26.17 10.54
CA LYS A 99 29.56 25.68 11.11
C LYS A 99 30.71 25.91 10.14
N GLY A 100 31.82 26.44 10.67
CA GLY A 100 33.00 26.84 9.88
C GLY A 100 32.85 28.18 9.15
N THR A 101 31.72 28.87 9.27
CA THR A 101 31.50 30.21 8.71
C THR A 101 31.73 31.31 9.75
N ALA A 102 31.73 32.57 9.30
CA ALA A 102 31.83 33.73 10.18
C ALA A 102 30.63 33.88 11.15
N LEU A 103 29.55 33.16 10.96
CA LEU A 103 28.35 33.16 11.80
C LEU A 103 28.38 32.11 12.92
N GLU A 104 29.33 31.17 12.89
CA GLU A 104 29.43 30.12 13.90
C GLU A 104 29.57 30.73 15.30
N GLY A 105 28.70 30.30 16.22
CA GLY A 105 28.65 30.77 17.60
C GLY A 105 28.15 32.20 17.81
N LYS A 106 27.84 32.96 16.73
CA LYS A 106 27.37 34.35 16.85
C LYS A 106 25.85 34.48 16.89
N ILE A 107 25.13 33.57 16.28
CA ILE A 107 23.67 33.61 16.18
C ILE A 107 23.07 32.51 17.07
N PRO A 108 22.52 32.86 18.25
CA PRO A 108 21.75 31.94 19.06
C PRO A 108 20.55 31.38 18.30
N ILE A 109 20.30 30.08 18.44
CA ILE A 109 19.13 29.44 17.89
C ILE A 109 18.44 28.53 18.91
N THR A 110 17.12 28.42 18.80
CA THR A 110 16.32 27.53 19.64
C THR A 110 15.43 26.65 18.77
N GLY A 111 15.16 25.45 19.26
CA GLY A 111 14.27 24.50 18.60
C GLY A 111 12.93 24.34 19.31
N PHE A 112 12.20 23.29 18.88
CA PHE A 112 10.93 22.84 19.43
C PHE A 112 10.80 21.34 19.17
N ASP A 113 10.16 20.58 20.06
CA ASP A 113 9.84 19.14 20.03
C ASP A 113 10.77 18.26 20.88
N ARG A 114 12.01 18.66 21.19
CA ARG A 114 13.05 17.80 21.77
C ARG A 114 13.15 16.46 21.05
N TYR A 115 13.29 16.56 19.71
CA TYR A 115 13.32 15.40 18.83
C TYR A 115 14.55 14.52 19.04
N PHE A 116 15.70 15.18 19.33
CA PHE A 116 16.93 14.50 19.73
C PHE A 116 17.02 14.56 21.24
N ASP A 117 17.45 13.48 21.89
CA ASP A 117 17.92 13.59 23.26
C ASP A 117 18.93 14.73 23.30
N GLY A 118 18.60 15.78 24.02
CA GLY A 118 19.32 17.06 23.95
C GLY A 118 20.81 16.96 24.19
N GLU A 119 21.30 15.82 24.66
CA GLU A 119 22.69 15.47 24.87
C GLU A 119 23.42 15.02 23.59
N CYS A 120 22.67 14.68 22.53
CA CYS A 120 23.24 14.17 21.26
C CYS A 120 23.75 15.28 20.33
N PHE A 121 23.48 16.54 20.65
CA PHE A 121 23.83 17.68 19.81
C PHE A 121 24.86 18.59 20.54
N SER A 122 25.95 18.91 19.86
CA SER A 122 26.92 19.87 20.38
C SER A 122 26.98 21.11 19.47
N PRO A 123 26.60 22.29 19.97
CA PRO A 123 26.12 22.63 21.30
C PRO A 123 24.72 22.10 21.63
N THR A 124 24.44 21.75 22.88
CA THR A 124 23.14 21.19 23.30
C THR A 124 21.97 22.12 22.95
N MET A 125 20.94 21.59 22.31
CA MET A 125 19.79 22.37 21.83
C MET A 125 18.96 22.94 23.00
N THR A 126 18.67 24.22 22.94
CA THR A 126 17.64 24.86 23.76
C THR A 126 16.31 24.68 23.04
N THR A 127 15.35 24.01 23.69
CA THR A 127 14.13 23.54 23.01
C THR A 127 12.94 23.42 23.96
N ILE A 128 11.74 23.20 23.39
CA ILE A 128 10.54 22.87 24.14
C ILE A 128 10.28 21.35 23.96
N GLU A 129 10.18 20.65 25.07
CA GLU A 129 9.82 19.24 25.11
C GLU A 129 8.30 19.07 25.13
N ARG A 130 7.76 18.35 24.16
CA ARG A 130 6.36 17.93 24.17
C ARG A 130 6.20 16.68 25.01
N PRO A 131 5.24 16.64 25.96
CA PRO A 131 5.01 15.46 26.79
C PRO A 131 4.22 14.40 26.02
N ARG A 132 4.84 13.77 25.02
CA ARG A 132 4.18 12.84 24.08
C ARG A 132 3.46 11.69 24.79
N ASP A 133 4.10 11.12 25.82
CA ASP A 133 3.54 10.02 26.61
C ASP A 133 2.29 10.47 27.37
N GLN A 134 2.32 11.67 27.95
CA GLN A 134 1.14 12.24 28.63
C GLN A 134 0.02 12.56 27.65
N VAL A 135 0.36 13.06 26.45
CA VAL A 135 -0.64 13.31 25.40
C VAL A 135 -1.35 12.00 25.01
N ALA A 136 -0.59 10.92 24.77
CA ALA A 136 -1.15 9.62 24.45
C ALA A 136 -2.03 9.08 25.59
N TYR A 137 -1.54 9.13 26.83
CA TYR A 137 -2.27 8.70 28.01
C TYR A 137 -3.59 9.47 28.19
N GLU A 138 -3.54 10.81 28.12
CA GLU A 138 -4.73 11.65 28.29
C GLU A 138 -5.71 11.51 27.11
N ALA A 139 -5.23 11.24 25.91
CA ALA A 139 -6.11 10.95 24.76
C ALA A 139 -6.91 9.67 24.97
N VAL A 140 -6.26 8.59 25.42
CA VAL A 140 -6.93 7.31 25.71
C VAL A 140 -7.92 7.49 26.88
N ARG A 141 -7.50 8.19 27.95
CA ARG A 141 -8.37 8.47 29.10
C ARG A 141 -9.59 9.30 28.71
N LEU A 142 -9.41 10.29 27.85
CA LEU A 142 -10.49 11.13 27.34
C LEU A 142 -11.47 10.33 26.49
N LEU A 143 -10.98 9.44 25.62
CA LEU A 143 -11.82 8.54 24.83
C LEU A 143 -12.67 7.63 25.71
N HIS A 144 -12.09 7.10 26.79
CA HIS A 144 -12.82 6.28 27.77
C HIS A 144 -13.92 7.09 28.48
N GLU A 145 -13.60 8.30 28.98
CA GLU A 145 -14.57 9.18 29.63
C GLU A 145 -15.71 9.59 28.69
N LEU A 146 -15.42 9.86 27.41
CA LEU A 146 -16.45 10.20 26.42
C LEU A 146 -17.34 9.00 26.07
N HIS A 147 -16.76 7.80 26.08
CA HIS A 147 -17.53 6.57 25.88
C HIS A 147 -18.52 6.31 27.02
N GLU A 148 -18.10 6.54 28.27
CA GLU A 148 -18.97 6.36 29.44
C GLU A 148 -20.06 7.42 29.55
N LYS A 149 -19.77 8.69 29.22
CA LYS A 149 -20.71 9.81 29.42
C LYS A 149 -21.67 10.02 28.27
N ALA A 150 -21.36 9.58 27.05
CA ALA A 150 -22.18 9.64 25.83
C ALA A 150 -22.92 10.98 25.58
N ASP A 151 -22.46 12.11 26.18
CA ASP A 151 -23.11 13.42 26.11
C ASP A 151 -22.72 14.27 24.88
N GLY A 152 -21.81 13.76 24.04
CA GLY A 152 -21.39 14.39 22.77
C GLY A 152 -20.69 15.74 22.94
N LYS A 153 -20.30 16.14 24.14
CA LYS A 153 -19.60 17.42 24.37
C LYS A 153 -18.13 17.32 23.99
N LEU A 154 -17.65 18.32 23.26
CA LEU A 154 -16.22 18.49 23.01
C LEU A 154 -15.49 18.87 24.30
N VAL A 155 -14.50 18.08 24.67
CA VAL A 155 -13.65 18.33 25.82
C VAL A 155 -12.25 18.68 25.34
N HIS A 156 -11.73 19.82 25.79
CA HIS A 156 -10.36 20.23 25.56
C HIS A 156 -9.53 20.04 26.82
N ARG A 157 -8.33 19.47 26.66
CA ARG A 157 -7.31 19.36 27.72
C ARG A 157 -6.03 20.00 27.24
N GLU A 158 -5.52 20.92 28.05
CA GLU A 158 -4.22 21.53 27.82
C GLU A 158 -3.18 20.84 28.68
N LEU A 159 -2.06 20.44 28.05
CA LEU A 159 -0.92 19.83 28.73
C LEU A 159 0.25 20.81 28.77
N SER A 160 0.97 20.81 29.88
CA SER A 160 2.13 21.67 30.06
C SER A 160 3.33 21.15 29.28
N TYR A 161 4.00 22.04 28.58
CA TYR A 161 5.29 21.79 27.92
C TYR A 161 6.44 22.04 28.86
N ARG A 162 7.49 21.27 28.73
CA ARG A 162 8.75 21.49 29.49
C ARG A 162 9.73 22.29 28.65
N PHE A 163 10.24 23.41 29.21
CA PHE A 163 11.30 24.18 28.59
C PHE A 163 12.67 23.64 28.99
N PHE A 164 13.43 23.16 28.02
CA PHE A 164 14.78 22.64 28.21
C PHE A 164 15.80 23.69 27.74
N ILE A 165 16.68 24.11 28.63
CA ILE A 165 17.72 25.10 28.36
C ILE A 165 19.01 24.35 28.07
N GLY A 166 19.47 24.41 26.82
CA GLY A 166 20.79 23.95 26.39
C GLY A 166 21.75 25.10 26.14
N ASN A 167 22.72 24.87 25.27
CA ASN A 167 23.79 25.84 24.98
C ASN A 167 23.56 26.65 23.70
N THR A 168 22.66 26.22 22.82
CA THR A 168 22.43 26.89 21.52
C THR A 168 21.83 28.30 21.67
N CYS A 169 21.23 28.63 22.81
CA CYS A 169 20.75 29.98 23.09
C CYS A 169 21.83 30.93 23.60
N GLY A 170 23.06 30.42 23.84
CA GLY A 170 24.16 31.19 24.47
C GLY A 170 24.35 30.94 25.96
N CYS A 171 23.52 30.11 26.61
CA CYS A 171 23.75 29.71 27.99
C CYS A 171 24.98 28.81 28.11
N THR A 172 25.80 29.08 29.16
CA THR A 172 27.04 28.34 29.45
C THR A 172 26.84 27.21 30.47
N LYS A 173 25.61 26.71 30.64
CA LYS A 173 25.38 25.59 31.54
C LYS A 173 26.16 24.36 31.06
N HIS A 174 27.11 23.93 31.88
CA HIS A 174 27.79 22.67 31.69
C HIS A 174 26.77 21.55 31.97
N VAL A 175 26.18 20.99 30.91
CA VAL A 175 25.54 19.68 31.02
C VAL A 175 26.68 18.69 30.92
N PRO A 176 26.98 17.89 31.94
CA PRO A 176 28.07 16.91 31.87
C PRO A 176 27.70 15.93 30.73
N PHE A 177 28.53 15.88 29.71
CA PHE A 177 28.33 14.96 28.59
C PHE A 177 28.99 13.62 28.90
N ASP A 178 28.20 12.62 29.22
CA ASP A 178 28.68 11.26 29.42
C ASP A 178 28.88 10.60 28.02
N THR A 179 30.14 10.70 27.56
CA THR A 179 30.55 10.16 26.26
C THR A 179 30.36 8.65 26.17
N GLU A 180 30.52 7.91 27.24
CA GLU A 180 30.41 6.44 27.25
C GLU A 180 28.95 6.02 27.14
N SER A 181 28.07 6.55 27.96
CA SER A 181 26.62 6.29 27.86
C SER A 181 26.07 6.74 26.51
N PHE A 182 26.55 7.84 25.95
CA PHE A 182 26.16 8.30 24.63
C PHE A 182 26.58 7.32 23.53
N ARG A 183 27.85 6.89 23.50
CA ARG A 183 28.33 5.89 22.52
C ARG A 183 27.54 4.60 22.60
N ASN A 184 27.27 4.13 23.80
CA ASN A 184 26.50 2.92 24.02
C ASN A 184 25.07 3.08 23.51
N ARG A 185 24.39 4.20 23.78
CA ARG A 185 23.03 4.47 23.27
C ARG A 185 23.00 4.53 21.73
N ILE A 186 23.95 5.24 21.10
CA ILE A 186 24.04 5.30 19.62
C ILE A 186 24.32 3.93 19.04
N PHE A 187 25.24 3.16 19.64
CA PHE A 187 25.53 1.81 19.19
C PHE A 187 24.28 0.91 19.23
N TRP A 188 23.58 0.87 20.36
CA TRP A 188 22.37 0.06 20.50
C TRP A 188 21.24 0.54 19.61
N LYS A 189 21.07 1.84 19.44
CA LYS A 189 20.09 2.41 18.51
C LYS A 189 20.38 1.99 17.06
N ASN A 190 21.62 2.16 16.61
CA ASN A 190 22.02 1.77 15.26
C ASN A 190 21.87 0.25 15.04
N LEU A 191 22.21 -0.55 16.06
CA LEU A 191 22.03 -1.99 15.99
C LEU A 191 20.54 -2.39 15.87
N GLN A 192 19.67 -1.76 16.65
CA GLN A 192 18.22 -1.97 16.56
C GLN A 192 17.66 -1.54 15.20
N GLU A 193 18.07 -0.39 14.68
CA GLU A 193 17.66 0.08 13.35
C GLU A 193 18.15 -0.86 12.24
N TYR A 194 19.38 -1.35 12.34
CA TYR A 194 19.93 -2.33 11.40
C TYR A 194 19.18 -3.66 11.45
N ASP A 195 18.94 -4.21 12.64
CA ASP A 195 18.19 -5.45 12.86
C ASP A 195 16.75 -5.32 12.34
N ALA A 196 16.09 -4.19 12.65
CA ALA A 196 14.76 -3.86 12.16
C ALA A 196 14.69 -3.84 10.62
N LYS A 197 15.67 -3.17 10.00
CA LYS A 197 15.75 -3.09 8.54
C LYS A 197 16.01 -4.46 7.92
N SER A 198 16.94 -5.24 8.48
CA SER A 198 17.24 -6.61 8.01
C SER A 198 16.01 -7.52 8.07
N LYS A 199 15.23 -7.44 9.16
CA LYS A 199 13.98 -8.18 9.32
C LYS A 199 12.94 -7.77 8.27
N LEU A 200 12.82 -6.47 7.98
CA LEU A 200 11.89 -5.97 6.95
C LEU A 200 12.30 -6.38 5.55
N ASP A 201 13.58 -6.34 5.22
CA ASP A 201 14.11 -6.78 3.92
C ASP A 201 13.83 -8.27 3.72
N SER A 202 14.05 -9.09 4.75
CA SER A 202 13.72 -10.52 4.73
C SER A 202 12.22 -10.76 4.52
N MET A 203 11.36 -10.01 5.20
CA MET A 203 9.91 -10.11 5.02
C MET A 203 9.51 -9.74 3.58
N GLN A 204 10.06 -8.66 3.05
CA GLN A 204 9.72 -8.21 1.68
C GLN A 204 10.08 -9.31 0.68
N GLU A 205 11.26 -9.90 0.77
CA GLU A 205 11.69 -11.01 -0.09
C GLU A 205 10.76 -12.22 0.05
N TRP A 206 10.43 -12.61 1.29
CA TRP A 206 9.58 -13.77 1.54
C TRP A 206 8.16 -13.59 1.01
N VAL A 207 7.57 -12.40 1.17
CA VAL A 207 6.17 -12.15 0.83
C VAL A 207 5.97 -11.83 -0.65
N THR A 208 6.88 -11.08 -1.27
CA THR A 208 6.73 -10.66 -2.69
C THR A 208 6.98 -11.80 -3.69
N SER A 209 7.80 -12.80 -3.32
CA SER A 209 8.10 -13.95 -4.17
C SER A 209 6.97 -15.01 -4.20
N ARG A 210 5.94 -14.90 -3.35
CA ARG A 210 4.91 -15.93 -3.19
C ARG A 210 3.78 -15.77 -4.21
N ILE A 211 3.21 -16.93 -4.61
CA ILE A 211 2.22 -17.01 -5.68
C ILE A 211 0.83 -17.33 -5.12
N SER A 212 0.76 -18.06 -4.00
CA SER A 212 -0.49 -18.47 -3.36
C SER A 212 -0.78 -17.73 -2.07
N LEU A 213 -2.05 -17.69 -1.68
CA LEU A 213 -2.48 -17.11 -0.40
C LEU A 213 -1.87 -17.86 0.79
N GLU A 214 -1.78 -19.18 0.70
CA GLU A 214 -1.20 -20.04 1.74
C GLU A 214 0.28 -19.72 1.96
N GLU A 215 1.06 -19.58 0.89
CA GLU A 215 2.47 -19.20 0.98
C GLU A 215 2.67 -17.79 1.57
N ILE A 216 1.78 -16.83 1.26
CA ILE A 216 1.81 -15.47 1.85
C ILE A 216 1.56 -15.56 3.34
N MET A 217 0.59 -16.37 3.77
CA MET A 217 0.25 -16.53 5.19
C MET A 217 1.38 -17.25 5.95
N ASP A 218 1.99 -18.28 5.37
CA ASP A 218 3.14 -18.96 5.94
C ASP A 218 4.35 -18.02 6.10
N ALA A 219 4.68 -17.23 5.09
CA ALA A 219 5.72 -16.21 5.17
C ALA A 219 5.43 -15.16 6.25
N THR A 220 4.16 -14.77 6.38
CA THR A 220 3.71 -13.84 7.44
C THR A 220 3.91 -14.44 8.83
N GLY A 221 3.55 -15.70 9.04
CA GLY A 221 3.76 -16.42 10.31
C GLY A 221 5.24 -16.49 10.68
N ARG A 222 6.12 -16.83 9.73
CA ARG A 222 7.59 -16.85 9.96
C ARG A 222 8.14 -15.47 10.33
N PHE A 223 7.62 -14.42 9.72
CA PHE A 223 8.02 -13.07 10.08
C PHE A 223 7.58 -12.71 11.51
N LEU A 224 6.37 -13.07 11.91
CA LEU A 224 5.88 -12.86 13.27
C LEU A 224 6.76 -13.61 14.30
N ASP A 225 7.24 -14.82 13.97
CA ASP A 225 8.25 -15.53 14.78
C ASP A 225 9.56 -14.75 14.89
N LEU A 226 10.07 -14.26 13.76
CA LEU A 226 11.35 -13.56 13.69
C LEU A 226 11.36 -12.27 14.54
N VAL A 227 10.22 -11.57 14.60
CA VAL A 227 10.07 -10.35 15.41
C VAL A 227 9.62 -10.59 16.83
N GLY A 228 9.44 -11.86 17.22
CA GLY A 228 9.07 -12.25 18.58
C GLY A 228 7.63 -11.86 18.96
N ALA A 229 6.73 -11.72 18.00
CA ALA A 229 5.32 -11.45 18.27
C ALA A 229 4.69 -12.59 19.12
N GLY A 230 3.65 -12.27 19.87
CA GLY A 230 2.92 -13.27 20.68
C GLY A 230 1.81 -13.95 19.91
N ARG A 231 1.05 -13.21 19.14
CA ARG A 231 -0.09 -13.70 18.34
C ARG A 231 -0.32 -12.88 17.10
N GLY A 232 -0.74 -13.54 16.02
CA GLY A 232 -1.15 -12.89 14.77
C GLY A 232 -2.38 -13.56 14.17
N GLN A 233 -3.37 -12.78 13.75
CA GLN A 233 -4.56 -13.25 13.07
C GLN A 233 -4.87 -12.37 11.88
N ILE A 234 -5.19 -12.98 10.74
CA ILE A 234 -5.62 -12.27 9.53
C ILE A 234 -6.98 -12.80 9.10
N PHE A 235 -7.91 -11.89 8.91
CA PHE A 235 -9.25 -12.15 8.43
C PHE A 235 -9.46 -11.42 7.11
N LEU A 236 -9.88 -12.15 6.08
CA LEU A 236 -10.15 -11.59 4.77
C LEU A 236 -11.65 -11.59 4.47
N THR A 237 -12.06 -10.74 3.52
CA THR A 237 -13.43 -10.76 2.99
C THR A 237 -13.67 -12.04 2.19
N ASP A 238 -14.90 -12.57 2.23
CA ASP A 238 -15.28 -13.77 1.47
C ASP A 238 -15.16 -13.56 -0.04
N ASP A 239 -15.39 -12.33 -0.49
CA ASP A 239 -15.23 -11.91 -1.89
C ASP A 239 -14.04 -10.96 -2.02
N LEU A 240 -12.85 -11.55 -2.00
CA LEU A 240 -11.59 -10.84 -2.09
C LEU A 240 -11.39 -10.12 -3.45
N PHE A 241 -12.14 -10.52 -4.48
CA PHE A 241 -12.02 -10.02 -5.84
C PHE A 241 -13.03 -8.90 -6.18
N SER A 242 -13.97 -8.60 -5.27
CA SER A 242 -14.91 -7.50 -5.43
C SER A 242 -14.27 -6.16 -5.07
N GLN A 243 -14.44 -5.18 -5.95
CA GLN A 243 -14.00 -3.80 -5.69
C GLN A 243 -15.00 -2.99 -4.85
N GLU A 244 -16.14 -3.58 -4.47
CA GLU A 244 -17.11 -2.89 -3.62
C GLU A 244 -16.55 -2.66 -2.22
N ALA A 245 -16.77 -1.46 -1.69
CA ALA A 245 -16.34 -1.08 -0.35
C ALA A 245 -17.20 -1.80 0.71
N LYS A 246 -16.78 -3.00 1.11
CA LYS A 246 -17.44 -3.78 2.17
C LYS A 246 -17.01 -3.32 3.57
N SER A 247 -17.91 -3.47 4.52
CA SER A 247 -17.59 -3.24 5.93
C SER A 247 -16.62 -4.33 6.44
N TYR A 248 -15.64 -3.96 7.27
CA TYR A 248 -14.77 -4.94 7.94
C TYR A 248 -15.55 -5.95 8.81
N ARG A 249 -16.78 -5.66 9.17
CA ARG A 249 -17.65 -6.61 9.88
C ARG A 249 -18.05 -7.84 9.06
N SER A 250 -17.95 -7.75 7.72
CA SER A 250 -18.20 -8.88 6.81
C SER A 250 -16.98 -9.78 6.59
N CYS A 251 -15.81 -9.42 7.12
CA CYS A 251 -14.58 -10.22 7.00
C CYS A 251 -14.61 -11.35 8.03
N LYS A 252 -15.08 -12.53 7.61
CA LYS A 252 -15.22 -13.71 8.49
C LYS A 252 -14.22 -14.81 8.18
N ARG A 253 -13.59 -14.80 7.01
CA ARG A 253 -12.64 -15.82 6.59
C ARG A 253 -11.31 -15.62 7.29
N GLU A 254 -11.06 -16.39 8.34
CA GLU A 254 -9.75 -16.47 8.96
C GLU A 254 -8.79 -17.21 8.03
N VAL A 255 -7.67 -16.57 7.66
CA VAL A 255 -6.65 -17.12 6.77
C VAL A 255 -5.32 -17.33 7.46
N LEU A 256 -5.11 -16.68 8.60
CA LEU A 256 -3.96 -16.87 9.48
C LEU A 256 -4.43 -16.86 10.93
N ASN A 257 -4.06 -17.90 11.68
CA ASN A 257 -4.17 -17.93 13.13
C ASN A 257 -2.85 -18.48 13.68
N TRP A 258 -1.94 -17.57 13.95
CA TRP A 258 -0.60 -17.90 14.39
C TRP A 258 -0.42 -17.51 15.86
N CYS A 259 0.22 -18.36 16.64
CA CYS A 259 0.51 -18.13 18.05
C CYS A 259 1.90 -18.66 18.39
N ASN A 260 2.71 -17.82 19.00
CA ASN A 260 4.00 -18.22 19.55
C ASN A 260 3.80 -18.71 20.99
N GLU A 261 4.00 -20.01 21.23
CA GLU A 261 3.82 -20.60 22.57
C GLU A 261 4.79 -20.05 23.61
N LYS A 262 5.98 -19.60 23.17
CA LYS A 262 7.01 -19.04 24.06
C LYS A 262 6.71 -17.61 24.50
N ASN A 263 6.00 -16.85 23.65
CA ASN A 263 5.67 -15.43 23.86
C ASN A 263 4.17 -15.21 24.05
N ARG A 264 3.44 -16.20 24.59
CA ARG A 264 2.03 -16.01 24.94
C ARG A 264 1.92 -14.79 25.85
N THR A 265 1.38 -13.71 25.32
CA THR A 265 0.96 -12.57 26.16
C THR A 265 -0.18 -13.06 27.07
N GLU A 266 -0.05 -12.85 28.37
CA GLU A 266 -1.14 -13.07 29.33
C GLU A 266 -2.39 -12.34 28.83
N GLU A 267 -3.58 -12.85 29.14
CA GLU A 267 -4.85 -12.21 28.86
C GLU A 267 -4.80 -10.75 29.38
N GLY A 268 -4.74 -9.77 28.47
CA GLY A 268 -4.67 -8.34 28.82
C GLY A 268 -3.57 -7.53 28.15
N GLY A 269 -2.71 -8.14 27.32
CA GLY A 269 -1.69 -7.42 26.54
C GLY A 269 -2.28 -6.55 25.42
N VAL A 270 -1.50 -5.55 24.96
CA VAL A 270 -1.89 -4.65 23.86
C VAL A 270 -2.07 -5.46 22.59
N GLN A 271 -3.25 -5.35 21.98
CA GLN A 271 -3.56 -5.89 20.67
C GLN A 271 -3.69 -4.75 19.67
N VAL A 272 -3.03 -4.90 18.53
CA VAL A 272 -3.10 -3.94 17.43
C VAL A 272 -4.03 -4.48 16.38
N PHE A 273 -5.07 -3.73 16.08
CA PHE A 273 -6.00 -3.99 15.00
C PHE A 273 -5.66 -3.07 13.83
N MET A 274 -5.38 -3.65 12.66
CA MET A 274 -5.07 -2.90 11.44
C MET A 274 -5.94 -3.34 10.27
N PRO A 275 -6.65 -2.40 9.62
CA PRO A 275 -7.37 -2.70 8.40
C PRO A 275 -6.39 -3.00 7.26
N LEU A 276 -6.66 -4.06 6.51
CA LEU A 276 -5.92 -4.43 5.31
C LEU A 276 -6.62 -3.84 4.09
N HIS A 277 -5.99 -2.89 3.45
CA HIS A 277 -6.50 -2.25 2.25
C HIS A 277 -5.37 -1.79 1.34
N TYR A 278 -5.66 -1.71 0.04
CA TYR A 278 -4.80 -1.07 -0.93
C TYR A 278 -5.64 -0.05 -1.71
N GLN A 279 -5.28 1.23 -1.60
CA GLN A 279 -6.11 2.34 -2.08
C GLN A 279 -7.56 2.23 -1.55
N LEU A 280 -8.55 2.08 -2.44
CA LEU A 280 -9.96 1.92 -2.08
C LEU A 280 -10.40 0.45 -1.90
N HIS A 281 -9.53 -0.51 -2.25
CA HIS A 281 -9.81 -1.94 -2.14
C HIS A 281 -9.61 -2.42 -0.72
N ARG A 282 -10.70 -2.77 -0.04
CA ARG A 282 -10.69 -3.30 1.32
C ARG A 282 -10.63 -4.83 1.28
N MET A 283 -9.55 -5.39 1.79
CA MET A 283 -9.28 -6.82 1.73
C MET A 283 -9.64 -7.56 3.02
N GLY A 284 -9.53 -6.87 4.17
CA GLY A 284 -9.77 -7.50 5.45
C GLY A 284 -9.15 -6.73 6.60
N TYR A 285 -8.76 -7.45 7.65
CA TYR A 285 -8.02 -6.88 8.78
C TYR A 285 -7.01 -7.88 9.35
N CYS A 286 -6.01 -7.34 10.02
CA CYS A 286 -5.01 -8.07 10.76
C CYS A 286 -5.04 -7.65 12.22
N MET A 287 -4.89 -8.62 13.13
CA MET A 287 -4.71 -8.40 14.56
C MET A 287 -3.38 -9.01 14.97
N VAL A 288 -2.57 -8.26 15.70
CA VAL A 288 -1.31 -8.73 16.26
C VAL A 288 -1.18 -8.33 17.72
N ALA A 289 -0.57 -9.18 18.53
CA ALA A 289 -0.33 -8.94 19.95
C ALA A 289 1.11 -9.31 20.32
N GLY A 290 1.63 -8.72 21.40
CA GLY A 290 3.02 -8.92 21.82
C GLY A 290 4.01 -8.30 20.84
N VAL A 291 3.74 -7.10 20.37
CA VAL A 291 4.47 -6.41 19.28
C VAL A 291 5.20 -5.15 19.76
N ASP A 292 5.52 -5.05 21.05
CA ASP A 292 6.11 -3.84 21.65
C ASP A 292 7.39 -3.39 20.92
N GLU A 293 8.25 -4.34 20.55
CA GLU A 293 9.48 -4.06 19.82
C GLU A 293 9.21 -3.55 18.40
N MET A 294 8.20 -4.08 17.72
CA MET A 294 7.78 -3.63 16.39
C MET A 294 7.28 -2.18 16.40
N PHE A 295 6.64 -1.76 17.50
CA PHE A 295 6.26 -0.35 17.70
C PHE A 295 7.48 0.55 17.87
N ARG A 296 8.42 0.17 18.74
CA ARG A 296 9.63 0.97 19.03
C ARG A 296 10.50 1.16 17.80
N THR A 297 10.59 0.16 16.95
CA THR A 297 11.45 0.16 15.75
C THR A 297 10.76 0.66 14.49
N GLY A 298 9.45 0.94 14.53
CA GLY A 298 8.67 1.38 13.36
C GLY A 298 8.41 0.30 12.32
N ILE A 299 8.73 -0.97 12.64
CA ILE A 299 8.53 -2.12 11.73
C ILE A 299 7.05 -2.38 11.45
N LEU A 300 6.18 -2.10 12.42
CA LEU A 300 4.77 -2.50 12.38
C LEU A 300 4.02 -1.93 11.16
N GLU A 301 4.19 -0.65 10.87
CA GLU A 301 3.55 -0.01 9.71
C GLU A 301 4.03 -0.64 8.39
N THR A 302 5.34 -0.87 8.27
CA THR A 302 5.92 -1.49 7.07
C THR A 302 5.49 -2.94 6.93
N PHE A 303 5.35 -3.68 8.03
CA PHE A 303 4.79 -5.03 8.06
C PHE A 303 3.38 -5.07 7.44
N PHE A 304 2.45 -4.23 7.93
CA PHE A 304 1.10 -4.18 7.38
C PHE A 304 1.07 -3.76 5.91
N ARG A 305 1.88 -2.78 5.53
CA ARG A 305 2.00 -2.34 4.14
C ARG A 305 2.46 -3.47 3.22
N ASN A 306 3.45 -4.25 3.64
CA ASN A 306 3.95 -5.39 2.85
C ASN A 306 2.88 -6.48 2.68
N ILE A 307 2.10 -6.79 3.72
CA ILE A 307 0.96 -7.71 3.61
C ILE A 307 -0.07 -7.19 2.62
N CYS A 308 -0.44 -5.91 2.71
CA CYS A 308 -1.39 -5.29 1.78
C CYS A 308 -0.91 -5.38 0.32
N TYR A 309 0.36 -5.10 0.05
CA TYR A 309 0.95 -5.25 -1.29
C TYR A 309 0.94 -6.70 -1.78
N ALA A 310 1.26 -7.64 -0.93
CA ALA A 310 1.28 -9.04 -1.30
C ALA A 310 -0.12 -9.57 -1.64
N LEU A 311 -1.11 -9.23 -0.83
CA LEU A 311 -2.50 -9.59 -1.06
C LEU A 311 -3.03 -8.95 -2.36
N GLU A 312 -2.75 -7.67 -2.60
CA GLU A 312 -3.14 -7.00 -3.83
C GLU A 312 -2.50 -7.65 -5.06
N ASN A 313 -1.21 -7.95 -5.03
CA ASN A 313 -0.52 -8.66 -6.11
C ASN A 313 -1.13 -10.05 -6.36
N TYR A 314 -1.50 -10.78 -5.31
CA TYR A 314 -2.19 -12.06 -5.43
C TYR A 314 -3.53 -11.90 -6.12
N ILE A 315 -4.34 -10.91 -5.73
CA ILE A 315 -5.65 -10.61 -6.30
C ILE A 315 -5.51 -10.25 -7.79
N GLN A 316 -4.61 -9.36 -8.14
CA GLN A 316 -4.37 -8.95 -9.52
C GLN A 316 -3.93 -10.12 -10.40
N ARG A 317 -3.04 -10.99 -9.91
CA ARG A 317 -2.64 -12.20 -10.64
C ARG A 317 -3.80 -13.13 -10.89
N LYS A 318 -4.68 -13.35 -9.91
CA LYS A 318 -5.87 -14.19 -10.06
C LYS A 318 -6.86 -13.61 -11.08
N GLN A 319 -7.14 -12.31 -11.01
CA GLN A 319 -7.99 -11.63 -11.98
C GLN A 319 -7.40 -11.72 -13.39
N TYR A 320 -6.10 -11.53 -13.54
CA TYR A 320 -5.42 -11.67 -14.82
C TYR A 320 -5.53 -13.10 -15.37
N GLN A 321 -5.35 -14.12 -14.54
CA GLN A 321 -5.53 -15.53 -14.93
C GLN A 321 -6.95 -15.82 -15.39
N GLU A 322 -7.96 -15.31 -14.67
CA GLU A 322 -9.38 -15.49 -15.09
C GLU A 322 -9.70 -14.81 -16.41
N VAL A 323 -9.22 -13.57 -16.59
CA VAL A 323 -9.40 -12.84 -17.87
C VAL A 323 -8.73 -13.59 -19.00
N ASN A 324 -7.49 -14.07 -18.81
CA ASN A 324 -6.79 -14.86 -19.82
C ASN A 324 -7.52 -16.17 -20.18
N LEU A 325 -8.05 -16.87 -19.17
CA LEU A 325 -8.84 -18.08 -19.41
C LEU A 325 -10.12 -17.78 -20.20
N LYS A 326 -10.80 -16.65 -19.91
CA LYS A 326 -11.97 -16.19 -20.68
C LYS A 326 -11.58 -15.83 -22.11
N LEU A 327 -10.47 -15.09 -22.29
CA LEU A 327 -9.96 -14.75 -23.61
C LEU A 327 -9.58 -15.98 -24.42
N GLN A 328 -8.89 -16.95 -23.80
CA GLN A 328 -8.55 -18.22 -24.47
C GLN A 328 -9.79 -19.00 -24.90
N LYS A 329 -10.85 -19.04 -24.06
CA LYS A 329 -12.12 -19.68 -24.44
C LYS A 329 -12.76 -18.97 -25.64
N LEU A 330 -12.82 -17.62 -25.62
CA LEU A 330 -13.40 -16.84 -26.72
C LEU A 330 -12.56 -16.99 -28.01
N TYR A 331 -11.24 -17.07 -27.89
CA TYR A 331 -10.34 -17.23 -29.03
C TYR A 331 -10.45 -18.60 -29.71
N ARG A 332 -10.89 -19.64 -28.97
CA ARG A 332 -11.01 -21.02 -29.47
C ARG A 332 -12.38 -21.36 -30.06
N ILE A 333 -13.38 -20.49 -29.91
CA ILE A 333 -14.76 -20.71 -30.34
C ILE A 333 -15.03 -19.92 -31.62
N ASP A 334 -15.69 -20.55 -32.58
CA ASP A 334 -16.25 -19.89 -33.76
C ASP A 334 -17.54 -19.14 -33.39
N GLN A 335 -17.53 -17.83 -33.60
CA GLN A 335 -18.65 -16.96 -33.19
C GLN A 335 -19.97 -17.23 -33.88
N LEU A 336 -19.94 -17.80 -35.08
CA LEU A 336 -21.14 -18.10 -35.84
C LEU A 336 -21.81 -19.41 -35.42
N THR A 337 -20.99 -20.43 -35.13
CA THR A 337 -21.46 -21.80 -34.89
C THR A 337 -21.47 -22.22 -33.43
N GLY A 338 -20.69 -21.56 -32.59
CA GLY A 338 -20.52 -21.86 -31.15
C GLY A 338 -19.68 -23.13 -30.88
N ILE A 339 -19.16 -23.82 -31.91
CA ILE A 339 -18.19 -24.91 -31.77
C ILE A 339 -16.77 -24.39 -31.84
N TYR A 340 -15.75 -25.25 -31.68
CA TYR A 340 -14.36 -24.82 -31.74
C TYR A 340 -13.96 -24.34 -33.13
N ASN A 341 -13.14 -23.31 -33.22
CA ASN A 341 -12.56 -22.80 -34.45
C ASN A 341 -11.20 -23.50 -34.74
N ARG A 342 -10.49 -23.05 -35.78
CA ARG A 342 -9.19 -23.58 -36.17
C ARG A 342 -8.16 -23.54 -35.07
N PHE A 343 -8.10 -22.44 -34.29
CA PHE A 343 -7.18 -22.32 -33.14
C PHE A 343 -7.54 -23.28 -32.00
N GLY A 344 -8.84 -23.47 -31.77
CA GLY A 344 -9.33 -24.50 -30.84
C GLY A 344 -8.89 -25.90 -31.26
N MET A 345 -8.84 -26.17 -32.53
CA MET A 345 -8.37 -27.46 -33.07
C MET A 345 -6.86 -27.67 -32.82
N GLU A 346 -6.03 -26.67 -33.10
CA GLU A 346 -4.58 -26.75 -32.90
C GLU A 346 -4.24 -27.05 -31.42
N ASP A 347 -4.96 -26.49 -30.47
CA ASP A 347 -4.69 -26.70 -29.05
C ASP A 347 -5.44 -27.90 -28.43
N LEU A 348 -6.76 -27.99 -28.62
CA LEU A 348 -7.58 -29.03 -27.98
C LEU A 348 -7.55 -30.32 -28.77
N GLY A 349 -7.47 -30.23 -30.10
CA GLY A 349 -7.42 -31.39 -30.99
C GLY A 349 -6.13 -32.18 -30.80
N GLN A 350 -5.02 -31.51 -30.70
CA GLN A 350 -3.73 -32.16 -30.42
C GLN A 350 -3.73 -32.84 -29.04
N LYS A 351 -4.22 -32.17 -28.00
CA LYS A 351 -4.33 -32.75 -26.64
C LYS A 351 -5.25 -33.95 -26.61
N PHE A 352 -6.36 -33.90 -27.34
CA PHE A 352 -7.29 -34.99 -27.45
C PHE A 352 -6.65 -36.22 -28.12
N TYR A 353 -5.92 -35.98 -29.20
CA TYR A 353 -5.18 -37.03 -29.92
C TYR A 353 -4.09 -37.65 -29.04
N GLU A 354 -3.24 -36.86 -28.42
CA GLU A 354 -2.18 -37.31 -27.52
C GLU A 354 -2.73 -38.17 -26.38
N LYS A 355 -3.80 -37.69 -25.73
CA LYS A 355 -4.49 -38.43 -24.67
C LYS A 355 -5.01 -39.79 -25.15
N ASN A 356 -5.60 -39.85 -26.35
CA ASN A 356 -6.10 -41.12 -26.91
C ASN A 356 -4.94 -42.08 -27.23
N CYS A 357 -3.78 -41.53 -27.69
CA CYS A 357 -2.56 -42.34 -27.88
C CYS A 357 -2.07 -42.96 -26.57
N GLU A 358 -2.05 -42.20 -25.50
CA GLU A 358 -1.66 -42.70 -24.15
C GLU A 358 -2.56 -43.87 -23.69
N TYR A 359 -3.85 -43.77 -23.96
CA TYR A 359 -4.81 -44.82 -23.59
C TYR A 359 -4.98 -45.91 -24.64
N HIS A 360 -4.20 -45.92 -25.74
CA HIS A 360 -4.29 -46.85 -26.85
C HIS A 360 -5.67 -46.89 -27.51
N VAL A 361 -6.34 -45.75 -27.57
CA VAL A 361 -7.67 -45.58 -28.19
C VAL A 361 -7.51 -44.94 -29.56
N ASN A 362 -8.13 -45.55 -30.59
CA ASN A 362 -8.10 -44.97 -31.92
C ASN A 362 -8.91 -43.69 -32.03
N THR A 363 -8.35 -42.68 -32.69
CA THR A 363 -9.01 -41.40 -32.96
C THR A 363 -9.50 -41.37 -34.42
N LYS A 364 -10.79 -41.12 -34.63
CA LYS A 364 -11.38 -40.85 -35.94
C LYS A 364 -11.36 -39.36 -36.23
N PHE A 365 -11.01 -39.00 -37.46
CA PHE A 365 -11.11 -37.67 -38.03
C PHE A 365 -12.20 -37.69 -39.09
N ILE A 366 -13.31 -37.00 -38.89
CA ILE A 366 -14.43 -36.93 -39.79
C ILE A 366 -14.55 -35.53 -40.35
N PHE A 367 -14.17 -35.35 -41.59
CA PHE A 367 -14.30 -34.08 -42.30
C PHE A 367 -15.70 -33.94 -42.86
N CYS A 368 -16.30 -32.77 -42.71
CA CYS A 368 -17.61 -32.42 -43.21
C CYS A 368 -17.51 -31.10 -43.97
N ASP A 369 -18.17 -31.06 -45.15
CA ASP A 369 -18.26 -29.88 -46.00
C ASP A 369 -19.72 -29.62 -46.38
N ILE A 370 -20.13 -28.34 -46.41
CA ILE A 370 -21.50 -27.95 -46.79
C ILE A 370 -21.56 -27.77 -48.29
N ASN A 371 -22.05 -28.82 -48.98
CA ASN A 371 -22.19 -28.80 -50.41
C ASN A 371 -23.02 -27.62 -50.94
N ARG A 372 -22.46 -26.89 -51.93
CA ARG A 372 -23.10 -25.77 -52.61
C ARG A 372 -23.45 -24.58 -51.71
N LEU A 373 -22.69 -24.30 -50.67
CA LEU A 373 -22.90 -23.11 -49.82
C LEU A 373 -22.92 -21.82 -50.64
N LYS A 374 -22.05 -21.72 -51.67
CA LYS A 374 -22.06 -20.56 -52.58
C LYS A 374 -23.39 -20.41 -53.30
N TYR A 375 -23.99 -21.50 -53.81
CA TYR A 375 -25.31 -21.44 -54.43
C TYR A 375 -26.40 -20.97 -53.46
N ILE A 376 -26.34 -21.41 -52.21
CA ILE A 376 -27.26 -20.96 -51.15
C ILE A 376 -27.10 -19.45 -50.92
N ASN A 377 -25.88 -18.98 -50.84
CA ASN A 377 -25.59 -17.55 -50.68
C ASN A 377 -26.07 -16.71 -51.84
N ASP A 378 -25.80 -17.16 -53.07
CA ASP A 378 -26.15 -16.44 -54.29
C ASP A 378 -27.67 -16.43 -54.53
N THR A 379 -28.37 -17.47 -54.10
CA THR A 379 -29.81 -17.60 -54.34
C THR A 379 -30.67 -17.00 -53.22
N TYR A 380 -30.25 -17.17 -51.96
CA TYR A 380 -31.05 -16.83 -50.77
C TYR A 380 -30.38 -15.80 -49.85
N GLY A 381 -29.21 -15.28 -50.25
CA GLY A 381 -28.45 -14.29 -49.50
C GLY A 381 -27.55 -14.88 -48.41
N HIS A 382 -26.55 -14.10 -47.98
CA HIS A 382 -25.55 -14.53 -46.99
C HIS A 382 -26.15 -14.92 -45.64
N LYS A 383 -27.28 -14.33 -45.22
CA LYS A 383 -27.99 -14.74 -44.01
C LYS A 383 -28.49 -16.16 -44.03
N ALA A 384 -28.86 -16.65 -45.22
CA ALA A 384 -29.28 -18.04 -45.40
C ALA A 384 -28.09 -19.00 -45.27
N GLY A 385 -26.95 -18.65 -45.85
CA GLY A 385 -25.72 -19.41 -45.69
C GLY A 385 -25.25 -19.43 -44.23
N ASP A 386 -25.24 -18.29 -43.56
CA ASP A 386 -24.89 -18.20 -42.12
C ASP A 386 -25.84 -19.06 -41.26
N TRP A 387 -27.12 -19.12 -41.62
CA TRP A 387 -28.08 -19.96 -40.91
C TRP A 387 -27.74 -21.45 -41.08
N VAL A 388 -27.42 -21.91 -42.31
CA VAL A 388 -27.03 -23.30 -42.58
C VAL A 388 -25.75 -23.65 -41.83
N ILE A 389 -24.74 -22.80 -41.90
CA ILE A 389 -23.47 -22.95 -41.16
C ILE A 389 -23.76 -23.11 -39.67
N ARG A 390 -24.54 -22.20 -39.08
CA ARG A 390 -24.93 -22.25 -37.67
C ARG A 390 -25.64 -23.55 -37.30
N LYS A 391 -26.60 -24.00 -38.14
CA LYS A 391 -27.33 -25.26 -37.91
C LYS A 391 -26.45 -26.49 -38.02
N THR A 392 -25.48 -26.49 -38.91
CA THR A 392 -24.44 -27.52 -38.99
C THR A 392 -23.59 -27.57 -37.72
N GLY A 393 -23.14 -26.42 -37.23
CA GLY A 393 -22.41 -26.33 -35.97
C GLY A 393 -23.22 -26.79 -34.76
N GLU A 394 -24.51 -26.41 -34.67
CA GLU A 394 -25.42 -26.88 -33.62
C GLU A 394 -25.62 -28.42 -33.68
N ALA A 395 -25.72 -28.97 -34.86
CA ALA A 395 -25.88 -30.41 -35.06
C ALA A 395 -24.63 -31.19 -34.63
N LEU A 396 -23.45 -30.71 -35.01
CA LEU A 396 -22.18 -31.30 -34.61
C LEU A 396 -21.93 -31.14 -33.11
N GLY A 397 -22.21 -29.95 -32.53
CA GLY A 397 -22.07 -29.70 -31.10
C GLY A 397 -22.92 -30.58 -30.21
N ARG A 398 -24.07 -31.08 -30.71
CA ARG A 398 -24.93 -31.99 -29.94
C ARG A 398 -24.58 -33.48 -30.12
N LEU A 399 -23.84 -33.83 -31.14
CA LEU A 399 -23.28 -35.18 -31.29
C LEU A 399 -22.07 -35.38 -30.35
N THR A 400 -21.58 -34.31 -29.72
CA THR A 400 -20.44 -34.38 -28.84
C THR A 400 -20.86 -34.83 -27.45
N ALA A 401 -20.47 -36.03 -27.09
CA ALA A 401 -20.26 -36.48 -25.71
C ALA A 401 -18.83 -36.15 -25.28
N GLU A 402 -18.42 -36.52 -24.06
CA GLU A 402 -17.06 -36.30 -23.52
C GLU A 402 -15.92 -36.84 -24.43
N ASP A 403 -16.27 -37.67 -25.43
CA ASP A 403 -15.37 -38.38 -26.31
C ASP A 403 -15.28 -37.82 -27.74
N SER A 404 -15.72 -36.58 -27.98
CA SER A 404 -15.66 -35.97 -29.31
C SER A 404 -15.56 -34.43 -29.26
N LEU A 405 -14.82 -33.86 -30.23
CA LEU A 405 -14.57 -32.42 -30.35
C LEU A 405 -14.95 -31.96 -31.78
N PRO A 406 -15.95 -31.07 -31.92
CA PRO A 406 -16.34 -30.48 -33.20
C PRO A 406 -15.57 -29.18 -33.44
N PHE A 407 -15.09 -29.01 -34.67
CA PHE A 407 -14.37 -27.84 -35.13
C PHE A 407 -14.95 -27.30 -36.43
N ARG A 408 -14.89 -25.96 -36.58
CA ARG A 408 -15.07 -25.30 -37.88
C ARG A 408 -13.69 -24.77 -38.32
N PHE A 409 -13.23 -25.24 -39.47
CA PHE A 409 -11.94 -24.83 -40.05
C PHE A 409 -12.02 -23.46 -40.72
N GLY A 410 -13.12 -23.19 -41.41
CA GLY A 410 -13.40 -21.93 -42.09
C GLY A 410 -14.50 -22.14 -43.14
N GLY A 411 -15.21 -21.08 -43.52
CA GLY A 411 -16.27 -21.17 -44.54
C GLY A 411 -17.29 -22.26 -44.24
N ASP A 412 -17.31 -23.29 -45.08
CA ASP A 412 -18.16 -24.44 -45.09
C ASP A 412 -17.53 -25.72 -44.53
N GLU A 413 -16.26 -25.66 -44.11
CA GLU A 413 -15.49 -26.83 -43.70
C GLU A 413 -15.53 -27.04 -42.17
N PHE A 414 -15.89 -28.30 -41.80
CA PHE A 414 -15.95 -28.75 -40.40
C PHE A 414 -15.13 -30.02 -40.20
N LEU A 415 -14.66 -30.22 -38.99
CA LEU A 415 -13.97 -31.43 -38.55
C LEU A 415 -14.56 -31.90 -37.21
N LEU A 416 -14.82 -33.19 -37.11
CA LEU A 416 -15.13 -33.84 -35.85
C LEU A 416 -14.00 -34.81 -35.50
N LEU A 417 -13.36 -34.60 -34.37
CA LEU A 417 -12.49 -35.59 -33.74
C LEU A 417 -13.32 -36.41 -32.76
N THR A 418 -13.22 -37.72 -32.85
CA THR A 418 -13.95 -38.62 -31.96
C THR A 418 -13.17 -39.92 -31.74
N ARG A 419 -13.45 -40.59 -30.62
CA ARG A 419 -12.94 -41.96 -30.43
C ARG A 419 -13.66 -42.94 -31.33
N GLU A 420 -12.96 -43.99 -31.76
CA GLU A 420 -13.56 -45.03 -32.61
C GLU A 420 -14.74 -45.71 -31.95
N GLU A 421 -14.66 -45.89 -30.63
CA GLU A 421 -15.68 -46.52 -29.80
C GLU A 421 -16.98 -45.70 -29.64
N SER A 422 -16.95 -44.42 -29.97
CA SER A 422 -18.10 -43.50 -29.82
C SER A 422 -19.33 -43.87 -30.64
N GLY A 423 -19.17 -44.76 -31.61
CA GLY A 423 -20.24 -45.13 -32.53
C GLY A 423 -20.64 -44.04 -33.52
N ILE A 424 -20.00 -42.87 -33.51
CA ILE A 424 -20.30 -41.77 -34.44
C ILE A 424 -19.78 -42.12 -35.82
N THR A 425 -20.70 -42.08 -36.80
CA THR A 425 -20.43 -42.36 -38.20
C THR A 425 -20.78 -41.15 -39.08
N ALA A 426 -20.27 -41.13 -40.32
CA ALA A 426 -20.64 -40.10 -41.29
C ALA A 426 -22.16 -40.06 -41.55
N GLU A 427 -22.83 -41.22 -41.48
CA GLU A 427 -24.27 -41.29 -41.66
C GLU A 427 -25.02 -40.68 -40.45
N SER A 428 -24.61 -40.95 -39.23
CA SER A 428 -25.25 -40.34 -38.04
C SER A 428 -25.09 -38.82 -38.03
N ILE A 429 -23.95 -38.30 -38.50
CA ILE A 429 -23.71 -36.85 -38.68
C ILE A 429 -24.66 -36.28 -39.73
N ARG A 430 -24.77 -36.93 -40.88
CA ARG A 430 -25.68 -36.54 -41.97
C ARG A 430 -27.13 -36.46 -41.50
N GLN A 431 -27.61 -37.47 -40.80
CA GLN A 431 -28.94 -37.51 -40.22
C GLN A 431 -29.17 -36.41 -39.20
N SER A 432 -28.18 -36.14 -38.33
CA SER A 432 -28.24 -35.05 -37.36
C SER A 432 -28.35 -33.69 -38.06
N ILE A 433 -27.49 -33.41 -39.04
CA ILE A 433 -27.53 -32.15 -39.80
C ILE A 433 -28.86 -32.00 -40.53
N ALA A 434 -29.34 -33.06 -41.23
CA ALA A 434 -30.61 -33.03 -41.94
C ALA A 434 -31.79 -32.74 -41.01
N TRP A 435 -31.79 -33.30 -39.80
CA TRP A 435 -32.83 -33.06 -38.81
C TRP A 435 -32.80 -31.58 -38.30
N TYR A 436 -31.62 -31.00 -38.07
CA TYR A 436 -31.48 -29.62 -37.61
C TYR A 436 -31.83 -28.59 -38.70
N VAL A 437 -31.46 -28.85 -39.94
CA VAL A 437 -31.77 -27.99 -41.08
C VAL A 437 -33.26 -28.15 -41.50
N GLY A 438 -33.83 -29.35 -41.40
CA GLY A 438 -35.21 -29.62 -41.81
C GLY A 438 -36.31 -29.11 -40.87
N ARG A 439 -36.00 -28.87 -39.58
CA ARG A 439 -37.01 -28.48 -38.55
C ARG A 439 -37.50 -27.04 -38.62
N LYS A 440 -36.74 -26.11 -39.24
CA LYS A 440 -37.18 -24.75 -39.50
C LYS A 440 -36.76 -24.36 -40.93
N PRO A 441 -37.57 -24.68 -41.94
CA PRO A 441 -37.27 -24.21 -43.28
C PRO A 441 -37.24 -22.68 -43.29
N LEU A 442 -36.28 -22.12 -44.02
CA LEU A 442 -36.19 -20.68 -44.28
C LEU A 442 -37.51 -20.22 -44.91
N ARG A 443 -38.37 -19.54 -44.16
CA ARG A 443 -39.56 -18.89 -44.74
C ARG A 443 -39.05 -17.65 -45.47
N SER A 444 -39.39 -17.55 -46.75
CA SER A 444 -39.11 -16.45 -47.65
C SER A 444 -39.83 -15.14 -47.25
N GLY A 445 -39.76 -14.74 -45.99
CA GLY A 445 -40.42 -13.55 -45.48
C GLY A 445 -39.80 -12.91 -44.26
N ASN A 446 -38.72 -13.48 -43.71
CA ASN A 446 -38.01 -12.92 -42.54
C ASN A 446 -36.48 -12.76 -42.79
N LEU A 447 -36.15 -12.29 -43.95
CA LEU A 447 -34.78 -11.86 -44.31
C LEU A 447 -34.68 -10.34 -44.23
#